data_3d92527b2ec7a0b73811cb5b552fb5b6
#
_entry.id   3d92527b2ec7a0b73811cb5b552fb5b6
#
_cell.length_a   1.000
_cell.length_b   1.000
_cell.length_c   1.000
_cell.angle_alpha   90.00
_cell.angle_beta   90.00
_cell.angle_gamma   90.00
#
_symmetry.space_group_name_H-M   'P 1'
#
loop_
_entity.id
_entity.type
_entity.pdbx_description
1 polymer ?
#
loop_
_entity_poly.entity_id
_entity_poly.type
_entity_poly.pdbx_seq_one_letter_code
_entity_poly.pdbx_strand_id
1 'polypeptide(L)'
;LGFMGGVVGKISALENSRYIARLYGLDPDYVESFCRWLCNLGEYFDQPIGTYSSGMRARFSFSLMLALDFDIYLIDEGMPSSTDVEFNRKAGEVLQERLRTTTIIIVSHQAQTLEKFARSAAVLLDGN
;
A
#
# COMPACT_ATOMS: atom_id res chain seq x y z
N LEU A 1 0.34 2.49 10.56
CA LEU A 1 1.62 2.94 10.01
C LEU A 1 1.36 3.50 8.63
N GLY A 2 1.33 4.81 8.49
CA GLY A 2 1.53 5.37 7.18
C GLY A 2 2.89 4.90 6.69
N PHE A 3 2.95 4.07 5.64
CA PHE A 3 4.18 3.57 5.02
C PHE A 3 4.92 4.71 4.29
N MET A 4 5.12 5.81 5.01
CA MET A 4 5.98 6.94 4.58
C MET A 4 7.42 6.77 5.07
N GLY A 5 7.69 5.78 5.92
CA GLY A 5 9.03 5.46 6.40
C GLY A 5 9.87 4.78 5.32
N GLY A 6 10.78 5.52 4.72
CA GLY A 6 11.66 5.02 3.67
C GLY A 6 11.44 5.63 2.29
N VAL A 7 10.29 6.29 2.06
CA VAL A 7 10.03 6.99 0.80
C VAL A 7 10.71 8.37 0.80
N VAL A 8 11.59 8.58 -0.16
CA VAL A 8 12.34 9.83 -0.30
C VAL A 8 11.62 10.78 -1.25
N GLY A 9 11.14 11.90 -0.72
CA GLY A 9 10.34 12.86 -1.50
C GLY A 9 11.07 13.57 -2.65
N LYS A 10 12.41 13.62 -2.59
CA LYS A 10 13.24 14.29 -3.61
C LYS A 10 13.46 13.47 -4.87
N ILE A 11 13.19 12.17 -4.84
CA ILE A 11 13.33 11.26 -5.97
C ILE A 11 11.97 10.75 -6.43
N SER A 12 11.92 10.18 -7.62
CA SER A 12 10.70 9.69 -8.26
C SER A 12 10.13 8.42 -7.59
N ALA A 13 8.90 8.04 -7.94
CA ALA A 13 8.33 6.75 -7.53
C ALA A 13 9.12 5.59 -8.14
N LEU A 14 9.61 5.74 -9.38
CA LEU A 14 10.49 4.79 -10.04
C LEU A 14 11.75 4.54 -9.20
N GLU A 15 12.45 5.60 -8.82
CA GLU A 15 13.70 5.50 -8.04
C GLU A 15 13.44 4.94 -6.63
N ASN A 16 12.34 5.37 -5.98
CA ASN A 16 11.94 4.85 -4.67
C ASN A 16 11.61 3.35 -4.72
N SER A 17 10.83 2.89 -5.71
CA SER A 17 10.48 1.47 -5.84
C SER A 17 11.71 0.60 -6.04
N ARG A 18 12.65 1.00 -6.90
CA ARG A 18 13.91 0.30 -7.14
C ARG A 18 14.83 0.31 -5.91
N TYR A 19 14.90 1.44 -5.21
CA TYR A 19 15.68 1.57 -3.98
C TYR A 19 15.16 0.65 -2.89
N ILE A 20 13.85 0.69 -2.62
CA ILE A 20 13.20 -0.15 -1.61
C ILE A 20 13.31 -1.63 -1.96
N ALA A 21 13.11 -2.00 -3.23
CA ALA A 21 13.29 -3.38 -3.67
C ALA A 21 14.68 -3.93 -3.30
N ARG A 22 15.73 -3.16 -3.56
CA ARG A 22 17.11 -3.55 -3.19
C ARG A 22 17.31 -3.70 -1.69
N LEU A 23 16.70 -2.82 -0.87
CA LEU A 23 16.78 -2.93 0.59
C LEU A 23 16.18 -4.23 1.12
N TYR A 24 15.11 -4.71 0.48
CA TYR A 24 14.41 -5.95 0.87
C TYR A 24 14.87 -7.19 0.08
N GLY A 25 15.91 -7.06 -0.78
CA GLY A 25 16.45 -8.19 -1.56
C GLY A 25 15.50 -8.68 -2.66
N LEU A 26 14.57 -7.83 -3.11
CA LEU A 26 13.63 -8.13 -4.18
C LEU A 26 14.14 -7.66 -5.53
N ASP A 27 13.57 -8.20 -6.60
CA ASP A 27 13.85 -7.74 -7.97
C ASP A 27 13.31 -6.31 -8.18
N PRO A 28 14.20 -5.33 -8.46
CA PRO A 28 13.79 -3.94 -8.68
C PRO A 28 12.85 -3.75 -9.88
N ASP A 29 12.99 -4.55 -10.93
CA ASP A 29 12.16 -4.43 -12.12
C ASP A 29 10.74 -4.95 -11.84
N TYR A 30 10.62 -6.00 -11.03
CA TYR A 30 9.32 -6.48 -10.55
C TYR A 30 8.60 -5.43 -9.69
N VAL A 31 9.27 -4.90 -8.66
CA VAL A 31 8.64 -3.94 -7.73
C VAL A 31 8.25 -2.65 -8.46
N GLU A 32 9.11 -2.14 -9.35
CA GLU A 32 8.80 -0.97 -10.18
C GLU A 32 7.56 -1.22 -11.05
N SER A 33 7.56 -2.31 -11.81
CA SER A 33 6.47 -2.66 -12.73
C SER A 33 5.14 -2.85 -12.00
N PHE A 34 5.17 -3.52 -10.85
CA PHE A 34 4.01 -3.72 -9.99
C PHE A 34 3.46 -2.38 -9.46
N CYS A 35 4.33 -1.52 -8.92
CA CYS A 35 3.92 -0.21 -8.43
C CYS A 35 3.33 0.66 -9.55
N ARG A 36 3.99 0.71 -10.71
CA ARG A 36 3.52 1.47 -11.88
C ARG A 36 2.14 1.01 -12.34
N TRP A 37 1.93 -0.31 -12.42
CA TRP A 37 0.64 -0.90 -12.79
C TRP A 37 -0.46 -0.58 -11.77
N LEU A 38 -0.16 -0.73 -10.47
CA LEU A 38 -1.18 -0.60 -9.44
C LEU A 38 -1.53 0.87 -9.15
N CYS A 39 -0.53 1.73 -8.91
CA CYS A 39 -0.82 3.12 -8.54
C CYS A 39 -1.33 3.97 -9.71
N ASN A 40 -1.09 3.54 -10.97
CA ASN A 40 -1.58 4.15 -12.21
C ASN A 40 -1.42 5.69 -12.22
N LEU A 41 -0.19 6.17 -12.01
CA LEU A 41 0.12 7.60 -11.94
C LEU A 41 0.57 8.18 -13.30
N GLY A 42 0.64 7.36 -14.35
CA GLY A 42 1.10 7.80 -15.67
C GLY A 42 2.51 8.41 -15.61
N GLU A 43 2.70 9.54 -16.26
CA GLU A 43 3.98 10.25 -16.31
C GLU A 43 4.46 10.78 -14.96
N TYR A 44 3.55 10.96 -14.00
CA TYR A 44 3.94 11.36 -12.64
C TYR A 44 4.81 10.33 -11.94
N PHE A 45 4.75 9.05 -12.34
CA PHE A 45 5.58 7.99 -11.73
C PHE A 45 7.08 8.31 -11.85
N ASP A 46 7.47 9.04 -12.87
CA ASP A 46 8.85 9.44 -13.14
C ASP A 46 9.22 10.83 -12.55
N GLN A 47 8.26 11.47 -11.87
CA GLN A 47 8.45 12.77 -11.20
C GLN A 47 8.73 12.60 -9.71
N PRO A 48 9.41 13.56 -9.04
CA PRO A 48 9.67 13.51 -7.61
C PRO A 48 8.37 13.40 -6.80
N ILE A 49 8.35 12.49 -5.81
CA ILE A 49 7.16 12.26 -4.96
C ILE A 49 6.73 13.52 -4.19
N GLY A 50 7.67 14.44 -3.92
CA GLY A 50 7.37 15.72 -3.29
C GLY A 50 6.34 16.57 -4.05
N THR A 51 6.19 16.34 -5.36
CA THR A 51 5.21 17.04 -6.23
C THR A 51 3.82 16.40 -6.21
N TYR A 52 3.66 15.22 -5.61
CA TYR A 52 2.42 14.46 -5.63
C TYR A 52 1.35 15.08 -4.73
N SER A 53 0.09 14.97 -5.14
CA SER A 53 -1.04 15.17 -4.25
C SER A 53 -1.05 14.11 -3.11
N SER A 54 -1.82 14.37 -2.06
CA SER A 54 -1.98 13.39 -0.97
C SER A 54 -2.51 12.04 -1.47
N GLY A 55 -3.48 12.06 -2.40
CA GLY A 55 -4.03 10.87 -3.02
C GLY A 55 -3.02 10.10 -3.88
N MET A 56 -2.18 10.79 -4.64
CA MET A 56 -1.11 10.16 -5.43
C MET A 56 -0.08 9.49 -4.53
N ARG A 57 0.33 10.18 -3.46
CA ARG A 57 1.24 9.61 -2.45
C ARG A 57 0.65 8.37 -1.79
N ALA A 58 -0.61 8.43 -1.37
CA ALA A 58 -1.30 7.30 -0.76
C ALA A 58 -1.35 6.10 -1.71
N ARG A 59 -1.72 6.30 -2.99
CA ARG A 59 -1.74 5.23 -4.01
C ARG A 59 -0.36 4.61 -4.19
N PHE A 60 0.69 5.41 -4.35
CA PHE A 60 2.04 4.90 -4.51
C PHE A 60 2.51 4.13 -3.26
N SER A 61 2.35 4.71 -2.06
CA SER A 61 2.79 4.07 -0.82
C SER A 61 2.08 2.74 -0.58
N PHE A 62 0.78 2.67 -0.86
CA PHE A 62 0.03 1.42 -0.74
C PHE A 62 0.46 0.38 -1.79
N SER A 63 0.72 0.81 -3.02
CA SER A 63 1.23 -0.07 -4.08
C SER A 63 2.60 -0.64 -3.70
N LEU A 64 3.48 0.20 -3.17
CA LEU A 64 4.79 -0.22 -2.71
C LEU A 64 4.70 -1.24 -1.55
N MET A 65 3.82 -0.98 -0.58
CA MET A 65 3.56 -1.93 0.51
C MET A 65 3.11 -3.29 -0.01
N LEU A 66 2.19 -3.32 -0.98
CA LEU A 66 1.69 -4.58 -1.55
C LEU A 66 2.70 -5.28 -2.47
N ALA A 67 3.66 -4.55 -3.06
CA ALA A 67 4.73 -5.11 -3.87
C ALA A 67 5.75 -5.89 -3.02
N LEU A 68 5.90 -5.53 -1.73
CA LEU A 68 6.78 -6.21 -0.80
C LEU A 68 6.09 -7.45 -0.24
N ASP A 69 6.80 -8.58 -0.24
CA ASP A 69 6.25 -9.86 0.21
C ASP A 69 6.57 -10.07 1.70
N PHE A 70 5.68 -9.55 2.55
CA PHE A 70 5.80 -9.67 4.00
C PHE A 70 4.97 -10.85 4.54
N ASP A 71 5.47 -11.52 5.58
CA ASP A 71 4.70 -12.55 6.31
C ASP A 71 3.52 -11.94 7.10
N ILE A 72 3.65 -10.67 7.53
CA ILE A 72 2.63 -9.96 8.32
C ILE A 72 2.50 -8.52 7.82
N TYR A 73 1.26 -8.11 7.50
CA TYR A 73 0.91 -6.73 7.22
C TYR A 73 0.14 -6.12 8.38
N LEU A 74 0.57 -4.94 8.83
CA LEU A 74 -0.13 -4.14 9.82
C LEU A 74 -0.74 -2.93 9.13
N ILE A 75 -2.06 -2.87 9.06
CA ILE A 75 -2.81 -1.78 8.43
C ILE A 75 -3.56 -1.02 9.52
N ASP A 76 -3.14 0.21 9.80
CA ASP A 76 -3.72 1.08 10.80
C ASP A 76 -4.48 2.22 10.09
N GLU A 77 -5.80 2.18 10.11
CA GLU A 77 -6.74 3.12 9.48
C GLU A 77 -6.45 3.48 8.01
N GLY A 78 -5.45 2.86 7.43
CA GLY A 78 -4.77 3.28 6.19
C GLY A 78 -5.18 2.53 4.93
N MET A 79 -6.39 1.97 4.86
CA MET A 79 -6.91 1.58 3.54
C MET A 79 -7.13 2.87 2.75
N PRO A 80 -6.33 3.14 1.71
CA PRO A 80 -6.49 4.37 0.97
C PRO A 80 -7.87 4.39 0.33
N SER A 81 -8.77 5.19 0.90
CA SER A 81 -9.99 5.59 0.21
C SER A 81 -9.60 6.59 -0.89
N SER A 82 -9.07 6.06 -1.98
CA SER A 82 -8.82 6.86 -3.17
C SER A 82 -10.16 7.15 -3.85
N THR A 83 -10.32 8.34 -4.40
CA THR A 83 -11.42 8.64 -5.33
C THR A 83 -11.30 7.90 -6.66
N ASP A 84 -10.15 7.25 -6.89
CA ASP A 84 -9.87 6.44 -8.07
C ASP A 84 -10.46 5.03 -7.89
N VAL A 85 -11.57 4.79 -8.58
CA VAL A 85 -12.33 3.54 -8.52
C VAL A 85 -11.49 2.36 -9.02
N GLU A 86 -10.71 2.54 -10.07
CA GLU A 86 -9.89 1.50 -10.68
C GLU A 86 -8.74 1.09 -9.73
N PHE A 87 -8.11 2.06 -9.09
CA PHE A 87 -7.12 1.77 -8.05
C PHE A 87 -7.72 0.95 -6.91
N ASN A 88 -8.88 1.38 -6.38
CA ASN A 88 -9.54 0.69 -5.26
C ASN A 88 -9.90 -0.76 -5.62
N ARG A 89 -10.37 -1.00 -6.85
CA ARG A 89 -10.68 -2.34 -7.34
C ARG A 89 -9.42 -3.22 -7.39
N LYS A 90 -8.37 -2.77 -8.08
CA LYS A 90 -7.10 -3.51 -8.21
C LYS A 90 -6.44 -3.77 -6.86
N ALA A 91 -6.35 -2.73 -6.03
CA ALA A 91 -5.77 -2.84 -4.70
C ALA A 91 -6.52 -3.84 -3.81
N GLY A 92 -7.86 -3.85 -3.90
CA GLY A 92 -8.71 -4.81 -3.21
C GLY A 92 -8.47 -6.25 -3.66
N GLU A 93 -8.33 -6.50 -4.97
CA GLU A 93 -8.03 -7.82 -5.53
C GLU A 93 -6.66 -8.33 -5.08
N VAL A 94 -5.64 -7.48 -5.16
CA VAL A 94 -4.28 -7.84 -4.69
C VAL A 94 -4.28 -8.13 -3.19
N LEU A 95 -4.96 -7.31 -2.40
CA LEU A 95 -5.05 -7.52 -0.96
C LEU A 95 -5.76 -8.84 -0.62
N GLN A 96 -6.85 -9.17 -1.32
CA GLN A 96 -7.56 -10.44 -1.13
C GLN A 96 -6.67 -11.66 -1.48
N GLU A 97 -5.83 -11.54 -2.51
CA GLU A 97 -4.89 -12.60 -2.85
C GLU A 97 -3.82 -12.76 -1.75
N ARG A 98 -3.28 -11.65 -1.24
CA ARG A 98 -2.33 -11.66 -0.10
C ARG A 98 -2.93 -12.29 1.16
N LEU A 99 -4.23 -12.05 1.44
CA LEU A 99 -4.94 -12.67 2.57
C LEU A 99 -4.95 -14.21 2.58
N ARG A 100 -4.65 -14.85 1.44
CA ARG A 100 -4.59 -16.31 1.35
C ARG A 100 -3.28 -16.88 1.90
N THR A 101 -2.21 -16.13 1.82
CA THR A 101 -0.83 -16.58 2.11
C THR A 101 -0.17 -15.87 3.27
N THR A 102 -0.69 -14.71 3.68
CA THR A 102 -0.07 -13.86 4.70
C THR A 102 -1.03 -13.53 5.84
N THR A 103 -0.49 -13.14 6.98
CA THR A 103 -1.29 -12.62 8.10
C THR A 103 -1.49 -11.12 7.95
N ILE A 104 -2.73 -10.66 8.03
CA ILE A 104 -3.04 -9.21 8.02
C ILE A 104 -3.75 -8.84 9.31
N ILE A 105 -3.22 -7.83 9.98
CA ILE A 105 -3.83 -7.20 11.17
C ILE A 105 -4.31 -5.81 10.73
N ILE A 106 -5.63 -5.59 10.83
CA ILE A 106 -6.26 -4.33 10.42
C ILE A 106 -6.84 -3.66 11.66
N VAL A 107 -6.45 -2.41 11.89
CA VAL A 107 -7.12 -1.52 12.85
C VAL A 107 -7.98 -0.55 12.05
N SER A 108 -9.27 -0.53 12.30
CA SER A 108 -10.21 0.34 11.58
C SER A 108 -11.42 0.65 12.46
N HIS A 109 -11.90 1.90 12.35
CA HIS A 109 -13.20 2.30 12.91
C HIS A 109 -14.36 2.06 11.92
N GLN A 110 -14.07 1.59 10.71
CA GLN A 110 -15.05 1.30 9.66
C GLN A 110 -15.42 -0.19 9.68
N ALA A 111 -16.60 -0.51 10.19
CA ALA A 111 -17.08 -1.89 10.27
C ALA A 111 -17.06 -2.61 8.90
N GLN A 112 -17.43 -1.92 7.82
CA GLN A 112 -17.43 -2.47 6.46
C GLN A 112 -16.04 -2.96 6.01
N THR A 113 -14.98 -2.27 6.41
CA THR A 113 -13.60 -2.69 6.11
C THR A 113 -13.26 -3.98 6.85
N LEU A 114 -13.63 -4.06 8.12
CA LEU A 114 -13.40 -5.27 8.92
C LEU A 114 -14.20 -6.47 8.38
N GLU A 115 -15.47 -6.29 8.06
CA GLU A 115 -16.33 -7.34 7.49
C GLU A 115 -15.78 -7.88 6.16
N LYS A 116 -15.19 -7.02 5.35
CA LYS A 116 -14.65 -7.40 4.05
C LYS A 116 -13.35 -8.19 4.13
N PHE A 117 -12.47 -7.87 5.08
CA PHE A 117 -11.10 -8.38 5.11
C PHE A 117 -10.74 -9.21 6.34
N ALA A 118 -11.46 -9.06 7.46
CA ALA A 118 -11.14 -9.77 8.70
C ALA A 118 -11.89 -11.09 8.80
N ARG A 119 -11.19 -12.16 9.25
CA ARG A 119 -11.80 -13.45 9.59
C ARG A 119 -12.23 -13.49 11.05
N SER A 120 -11.58 -12.71 11.90
CA SER A 120 -11.89 -12.52 13.32
C SER A 120 -11.64 -11.08 13.68
N ALA A 121 -12.38 -10.57 14.66
CA ALA A 121 -12.25 -9.19 15.11
C ALA A 121 -12.21 -9.15 16.64
N ALA A 122 -11.45 -8.19 17.18
CA ALA A 122 -11.49 -7.81 18.58
C ALA A 122 -11.94 -6.35 18.69
N VAL A 123 -12.82 -6.07 19.62
CA VAL A 123 -13.30 -4.71 19.91
C VAL A 123 -12.68 -4.28 21.23
N LEU A 124 -11.98 -3.16 21.20
CA LEU A 124 -11.44 -2.53 22.42
C LEU A 124 -12.49 -1.55 22.96
N LEU A 125 -12.95 -1.81 24.18
CA LEU A 125 -13.85 -0.93 24.92
C LEU A 125 -13.06 -0.28 26.07
N ASP A 126 -13.09 1.05 26.13
CA ASP A 126 -12.44 1.83 27.21
C ASP A 126 -10.94 1.50 27.42
N GLY A 127 -10.26 1.13 26.33
CA GLY A 127 -8.84 0.82 26.34
C GLY A 127 -8.49 -0.59 26.86
N ASN A 128 -9.46 -1.47 27.00
CA ASN A 128 -9.29 -2.89 27.39
C ASN A 128 -9.79 -3.83 26.31
#